data_70c0a1bb89cee57dff2a4feaf3210540
#
_entry.id   70c0a1bb89cee57dff2a4feaf3210540
#
_cell.length_a   1.000
_cell.length_b   1.000
_cell.length_c   1.000
_cell.angle_alpha   90.00
_cell.angle_beta   90.00
_cell.angle_gamma   90.00
#
_symmetry.space_group_name_H-M   'P 1'
#
loop_
_entity.id
_entity.type
_entity.pdbx_description
1 polymer ?
#
loop_
_entity_poly.entity_id
_entity_poly.type
_entity_poly.pdbx_seq_one_letter_code
_entity_poly.pdbx_strand_id
1 'polypeptide(L)'
;MGKKNIIIFRTDVIGDFVMSTALIQNVKNKFPDADITIVCSNKNYKIVKLYNIFNKIIIFDKKFNFFKKILLYTNILCRSYHICICLDGKNFSIINSILMKSKYKFLLVYKKQKKIFGHKFIFTRPFKFFIPLFTDCQYFSSNNPDASINHFPTLYSNLLKKVDVSFSNKHKYYFPENPEITNFFSDYFDKFINDKYLLIHLDEKWLDIPEVNIKLTSEISNLQKNLNYSLILTSYNNKFDYYNNLKKNFTTINFVNDKINFNNYENHKKIFILENMSLSLLEKFISKSILTISCHSGYTVQICGSNFTHYVDIINKHVSDWADCWVPKNTKYSRIYKTDLPKIFKNIEHLAKK
;
A
#
# COMPACT_ATOMS: atom_id res chain seq x y z
N MET A 1 -31.66 -10.72 -15.30
CA MET A 1 -30.58 -11.52 -14.66
C MET A 1 -30.50 -11.16 -13.19
N GLY A 2 -30.47 -12.16 -12.27
CA GLY A 2 -30.37 -11.88 -10.83
C GLY A 2 -29.09 -11.17 -10.44
N LYS A 3 -29.12 -10.38 -9.36
CA LYS A 3 -27.99 -9.64 -8.82
C LYS A 3 -26.84 -10.60 -8.48
N LYS A 4 -25.62 -10.28 -8.93
CA LYS A 4 -24.44 -11.13 -8.73
C LYS A 4 -23.82 -10.84 -7.36
N ASN A 5 -23.51 -11.88 -6.59
CA ASN A 5 -22.76 -11.77 -5.35
C ASN A 5 -21.30 -12.08 -5.63
N ILE A 6 -20.40 -11.21 -5.21
CA ILE A 6 -18.94 -11.35 -5.37
C ILE A 6 -18.30 -11.27 -4.01
N ILE A 7 -17.34 -12.16 -3.71
CA ILE A 7 -16.56 -12.10 -2.49
C ILE A 7 -15.06 -12.01 -2.80
N ILE A 8 -14.36 -11.13 -2.07
CA ILE A 8 -12.94 -10.88 -2.24
C ILE A 8 -12.25 -11.07 -0.89
N PHE A 9 -11.20 -11.88 -0.84
CA PHE A 9 -10.35 -12.05 0.35
C PHE A 9 -9.07 -11.24 0.19
N ARG A 10 -8.87 -10.27 1.09
CA ARG A 10 -7.67 -9.44 1.16
C ARG A 10 -7.38 -9.07 2.61
N THR A 11 -6.83 -10.01 3.36
CA THR A 11 -6.60 -9.88 4.81
C THR A 11 -5.17 -9.48 5.18
N ASP A 12 -4.40 -8.92 4.23
CA ASP A 12 -3.02 -8.46 4.41
C ASP A 12 -2.96 -7.06 5.01
N VAL A 13 -1.88 -6.33 4.74
CA VAL A 13 -1.67 -4.95 5.19
C VAL A 13 -2.23 -3.93 4.19
N ILE A 14 -2.13 -2.64 4.54
CA ILE A 14 -2.69 -1.52 3.77
C ILE A 14 -2.15 -1.48 2.34
N GLY A 15 -0.83 -1.58 2.14
CA GLY A 15 -0.22 -1.52 0.81
C GLY A 15 -0.74 -2.60 -0.13
N ASP A 16 -0.90 -3.83 0.39
CA ASP A 16 -1.46 -4.95 -0.37
C ASP A 16 -2.92 -4.72 -0.78
N PHE A 17 -3.72 -4.12 0.11
CA PHE A 17 -5.09 -3.77 -0.22
C PHE A 17 -5.12 -2.71 -1.32
N VAL A 18 -4.38 -1.60 -1.17
CA VAL A 18 -4.33 -0.53 -2.16
C VAL A 18 -3.92 -1.07 -3.53
N MET A 19 -2.91 -1.94 -3.59
CA MET A 19 -2.48 -2.58 -4.82
C MET A 19 -3.60 -3.41 -5.48
N SER A 20 -4.53 -3.96 -4.71
CA SER A 20 -5.67 -4.72 -5.25
C SER A 20 -6.84 -3.86 -5.71
N THR A 21 -6.85 -2.56 -5.42
CA THR A 21 -8.00 -1.69 -5.72
C THR A 21 -8.28 -1.52 -7.21
N ALA A 22 -7.24 -1.57 -8.06
CA ALA A 22 -7.42 -1.57 -9.52
C ALA A 22 -8.24 -2.79 -9.99
N LEU A 23 -7.92 -3.99 -9.45
CA LEU A 23 -8.69 -5.20 -9.73
C LEU A 23 -10.15 -5.05 -9.24
N ILE A 24 -10.33 -4.58 -8.01
CA ILE A 24 -11.65 -4.41 -7.37
C ILE A 24 -12.51 -3.43 -8.17
N GLN A 25 -11.93 -2.30 -8.60
CA GLN A 25 -12.63 -1.32 -9.42
C GLN A 25 -13.03 -1.88 -10.79
N ASN A 26 -12.16 -2.65 -11.44
CA ASN A 26 -12.49 -3.29 -12.72
C ASN A 26 -13.57 -4.36 -12.57
N VAL A 27 -13.61 -5.08 -11.46
CA VAL A 27 -14.72 -5.99 -11.12
C VAL A 27 -16.02 -5.19 -10.96
N LYS A 28 -16.02 -4.07 -10.24
CA LYS A 28 -17.20 -3.20 -10.08
C LYS A 28 -17.67 -2.63 -11.41
N ASN A 29 -16.76 -2.19 -12.26
CA ASN A 29 -17.10 -1.64 -13.59
C ASN A 29 -17.72 -2.71 -14.50
N LYS A 30 -17.21 -3.95 -14.47
CA LYS A 30 -17.78 -5.06 -15.26
C LYS A 30 -19.13 -5.54 -14.72
N PHE A 31 -19.32 -5.44 -13.40
CA PHE A 31 -20.53 -5.88 -12.71
C PHE A 31 -21.09 -4.76 -11.83
N PRO A 32 -21.64 -3.68 -12.42
CA PRO A 32 -22.04 -2.48 -11.69
C PRO A 32 -23.10 -2.76 -10.60
N ASP A 33 -24.01 -3.69 -10.86
CA ASP A 33 -25.09 -4.05 -9.94
C ASP A 33 -24.70 -5.16 -8.94
N ALA A 34 -23.46 -5.64 -8.98
CA ALA A 34 -23.04 -6.71 -8.09
C ALA A 34 -22.95 -6.26 -6.63
N ASP A 35 -23.36 -7.16 -5.72
CA ASP A 35 -23.06 -7.05 -4.29
C ASP A 35 -21.65 -7.55 -4.01
N ILE A 36 -20.76 -6.63 -3.68
CA ILE A 36 -19.36 -6.97 -3.39
C ILE A 36 -19.16 -7.06 -1.88
N THR A 37 -18.78 -8.24 -1.42
CA THR A 37 -18.33 -8.50 -0.05
C THR A 37 -16.81 -8.55 -0.03
N ILE A 38 -16.18 -7.79 0.88
CA ILE A 38 -14.75 -7.93 1.15
C ILE A 38 -14.50 -8.53 2.51
N VAL A 39 -13.60 -9.51 2.55
CA VAL A 39 -13.03 -10.04 3.79
C VAL A 39 -11.67 -9.40 4.00
N CYS A 40 -11.52 -8.59 5.03
CA CYS A 40 -10.34 -7.82 5.34
C CYS A 40 -9.78 -8.14 6.73
N SER A 41 -8.67 -7.55 7.11
CA SER A 41 -8.09 -7.64 8.46
C SER A 41 -8.26 -6.34 9.24
N ASN A 42 -8.04 -6.38 10.55
CA ASN A 42 -7.96 -5.15 11.36
C ASN A 42 -6.88 -4.19 10.87
N LYS A 43 -5.82 -4.70 10.21
CA LYS A 43 -4.71 -3.88 9.71
C LYS A 43 -5.09 -2.99 8.55
N ASN A 44 -6.00 -3.43 7.67
CA ASN A 44 -6.43 -2.68 6.49
C ASN A 44 -7.88 -2.21 6.56
N TYR A 45 -8.64 -2.57 7.59
CA TYR A 45 -10.05 -2.19 7.73
C TYR A 45 -10.28 -0.67 7.64
N LYS A 46 -9.40 0.12 8.28
CA LYS A 46 -9.54 1.59 8.30
C LYS A 46 -9.54 2.20 6.89
N ILE A 47 -8.74 1.63 5.97
CA ILE A 47 -8.74 2.09 4.59
C ILE A 47 -9.86 1.44 3.78
N VAL A 48 -10.15 0.16 4.00
CA VAL A 48 -11.22 -0.56 3.28
C VAL A 48 -12.56 0.13 3.41
N LYS A 49 -12.90 0.60 4.61
CA LYS A 49 -14.18 1.29 4.87
C LYS A 49 -14.36 2.63 4.14
N LEU A 50 -13.28 3.22 3.62
CA LEU A 50 -13.37 4.45 2.84
C LEU A 50 -13.89 4.21 1.41
N TYR A 51 -13.86 2.94 0.97
CA TYR A 51 -14.28 2.57 -0.39
C TYR A 51 -15.77 2.23 -0.44
N ASN A 52 -16.56 3.07 -1.08
CA ASN A 52 -18.01 2.88 -1.26
C ASN A 52 -18.39 1.73 -2.21
N ILE A 53 -17.40 0.97 -2.68
CA ILE A 53 -17.61 -0.16 -3.60
C ILE A 53 -18.21 -1.38 -2.88
N PHE A 54 -17.96 -1.51 -1.58
CA PHE A 54 -18.31 -2.71 -0.82
C PHE A 54 -19.69 -2.60 -0.18
N ASN A 55 -20.57 -3.52 -0.51
CA ASN A 55 -21.89 -3.66 0.12
C ASN A 55 -21.77 -4.31 1.50
N LYS A 56 -20.73 -5.14 1.72
CA LYS A 56 -20.46 -5.79 3.00
C LYS A 56 -18.96 -5.88 3.25
N ILE A 57 -18.55 -5.50 4.46
CA ILE A 57 -17.17 -5.65 4.95
C ILE A 57 -17.18 -6.67 6.09
N ILE A 58 -16.35 -7.70 5.98
CA ILE A 58 -16.16 -8.74 6.99
C ILE A 58 -14.74 -8.64 7.50
N ILE A 59 -14.58 -8.44 8.82
CA ILE A 59 -13.26 -8.35 9.44
C ILE A 59 -12.87 -9.74 9.93
N PHE A 60 -11.69 -10.21 9.55
CA PHE A 60 -11.05 -11.41 10.08
C PHE A 60 -9.86 -11.01 10.96
N ASP A 61 -9.87 -11.47 12.22
CA ASP A 61 -8.72 -11.39 13.10
C ASP A 61 -8.31 -12.79 13.58
N LYS A 62 -7.01 -13.08 13.50
CA LYS A 62 -6.46 -14.34 14.02
C LYS A 62 -6.71 -14.54 15.52
N LYS A 63 -6.85 -13.43 16.28
CA LYS A 63 -7.10 -13.41 17.71
C LYS A 63 -8.56 -13.71 18.08
N PHE A 64 -9.47 -13.80 17.10
CA PHE A 64 -10.85 -14.18 17.40
C PHE A 64 -10.90 -15.54 18.07
N ASN A 65 -11.76 -15.64 19.10
CA ASN A 65 -12.06 -16.90 19.77
C ASN A 65 -12.74 -17.88 18.81
N PHE A 66 -12.84 -19.14 19.21
CA PHE A 66 -13.40 -20.22 18.41
C PHE A 66 -14.82 -19.92 17.91
N PHE A 67 -15.72 -19.44 18.79
CA PHE A 67 -17.11 -19.13 18.42
C PHE A 67 -17.21 -18.00 17.39
N LYS A 68 -16.43 -16.93 17.54
CA LYS A 68 -16.38 -15.86 16.55
C LYS A 68 -15.86 -16.36 15.19
N LYS A 69 -14.89 -17.28 15.18
CA LYS A 69 -14.42 -17.89 13.94
C LYS A 69 -15.49 -18.74 13.29
N ILE A 70 -16.21 -19.58 14.05
CA ILE A 70 -17.32 -20.39 13.51
C ILE A 70 -18.39 -19.47 12.92
N LEU A 71 -18.86 -18.45 13.68
CA LEU A 71 -19.85 -17.51 13.17
C LEU A 71 -19.40 -16.82 11.89
N LEU A 72 -18.11 -16.50 11.78
CA LEU A 72 -17.54 -15.90 10.59
C LEU A 72 -17.55 -16.90 9.40
N TYR A 73 -17.16 -18.15 9.63
CA TYR A 73 -17.23 -19.21 8.62
C TYR A 73 -18.65 -19.43 8.13
N THR A 74 -19.64 -19.55 9.04
CA THR A 74 -21.04 -19.72 8.66
C THR A 74 -21.57 -18.54 7.85
N ASN A 75 -21.26 -17.31 8.25
CA ASN A 75 -21.64 -16.08 7.52
C ASN A 75 -21.09 -16.04 6.08
N ILE A 76 -19.95 -16.67 5.84
CA ILE A 76 -19.34 -16.75 4.50
C ILE A 76 -19.89 -17.96 3.73
N LEU A 77 -19.92 -19.14 4.34
CA LEU A 77 -20.22 -20.40 3.66
C LEU A 77 -21.71 -20.62 3.39
N CYS A 78 -22.60 -20.05 4.21
CA CYS A 78 -24.06 -20.15 3.99
C CYS A 78 -24.57 -19.30 2.81
N ARG A 79 -23.70 -18.55 2.14
CA ARG A 79 -24.06 -17.76 0.97
C ARG A 79 -23.50 -18.36 -0.31
N SER A 80 -24.26 -18.19 -1.40
CA SER A 80 -23.79 -18.52 -2.74
C SER A 80 -23.23 -17.28 -3.41
N TYR A 81 -22.07 -17.44 -4.06
CA TYR A 81 -21.40 -16.36 -4.77
C TYR A 81 -21.30 -16.68 -6.27
N HIS A 82 -21.37 -15.64 -7.09
CA HIS A 82 -21.08 -15.76 -8.51
C HIS A 82 -19.56 -15.85 -8.73
N ILE A 83 -18.80 -15.01 -8.03
CA ILE A 83 -17.34 -14.94 -8.12
C ILE A 83 -16.72 -14.92 -6.72
N CYS A 84 -15.71 -15.74 -6.51
CA CYS A 84 -14.82 -15.72 -5.36
C CYS A 84 -13.40 -15.39 -5.81
N ILE A 85 -12.77 -14.39 -5.19
CA ILE A 85 -11.40 -13.94 -5.49
C ILE A 85 -10.56 -13.99 -4.22
N CYS A 86 -9.54 -14.85 -4.19
CA CYS A 86 -8.61 -15.00 -3.07
C CYS A 86 -7.24 -14.43 -3.45
N LEU A 87 -6.85 -13.29 -2.84
CA LEU A 87 -5.65 -12.55 -3.20
C LEU A 87 -4.52 -12.64 -2.17
N ASP A 88 -4.78 -13.15 -0.96
CA ASP A 88 -3.84 -13.05 0.16
C ASP A 88 -3.08 -14.35 0.50
N GLY A 89 -3.42 -15.46 -0.10
CA GLY A 89 -2.74 -16.74 0.12
C GLY A 89 -2.74 -17.25 1.57
N LYS A 90 -3.63 -16.74 2.45
CA LYS A 90 -3.73 -17.17 3.85
C LYS A 90 -4.66 -18.35 4.01
N ASN A 91 -4.34 -19.24 4.94
CA ASN A 91 -5.10 -20.47 5.16
C ASN A 91 -6.61 -20.21 5.35
N PHE A 92 -6.96 -19.18 6.14
CA PHE A 92 -8.37 -18.81 6.33
C PHE A 92 -9.05 -18.49 4.99
N SER A 93 -8.47 -17.64 4.19
CA SER A 93 -9.02 -17.20 2.88
C SER A 93 -9.10 -18.37 1.90
N ILE A 94 -8.05 -19.19 1.84
CA ILE A 94 -7.97 -20.36 0.97
C ILE A 94 -9.05 -21.41 1.34
N ILE A 95 -9.15 -21.77 2.61
CA ILE A 95 -10.12 -22.76 3.10
C ILE A 95 -11.55 -22.29 2.79
N ASN A 96 -11.88 -21.04 3.10
CA ASN A 96 -13.19 -20.49 2.75
C ASN A 96 -13.45 -20.50 1.25
N SER A 97 -12.46 -20.14 0.43
CA SER A 97 -12.58 -20.13 -1.03
C SER A 97 -12.80 -21.54 -1.60
N ILE A 98 -12.21 -22.56 -0.98
CA ILE A 98 -12.42 -23.97 -1.37
C ILE A 98 -13.84 -24.42 -1.01
N LEU A 99 -14.24 -24.20 0.24
CA LEU A 99 -15.48 -24.75 0.80
C LEU A 99 -16.75 -24.02 0.32
N MET A 100 -16.65 -22.71 0.00
CA MET A 100 -17.84 -21.94 -0.39
C MET A 100 -18.42 -22.36 -1.72
N LYS A 101 -19.74 -22.20 -1.85
CA LYS A 101 -20.45 -22.36 -3.13
C LYS A 101 -20.22 -21.13 -4.01
N SER A 102 -19.46 -21.29 -5.09
CA SER A 102 -19.20 -20.21 -6.06
C SER A 102 -19.09 -20.75 -7.47
N LYS A 103 -19.65 -20.01 -8.46
CA LYS A 103 -19.58 -20.39 -9.87
C LYS A 103 -18.17 -20.27 -10.43
N TYR A 104 -17.47 -19.18 -10.08
CA TYR A 104 -16.08 -18.94 -10.48
C TYR A 104 -15.24 -18.69 -9.24
N LYS A 105 -14.09 -19.33 -9.17
CA LYS A 105 -13.13 -19.20 -8.07
C LYS A 105 -11.74 -18.84 -8.61
N PHE A 106 -11.20 -17.73 -8.19
CA PHE A 106 -9.91 -17.21 -8.61
C PHE A 106 -8.94 -17.15 -7.44
N LEU A 107 -7.68 -17.53 -7.67
CA LEU A 107 -6.68 -17.63 -6.62
C LEU A 107 -5.34 -17.10 -7.06
N LEU A 108 -4.73 -16.24 -6.23
CA LEU A 108 -3.31 -15.94 -6.31
C LEU A 108 -2.54 -16.96 -5.47
N VAL A 109 -1.78 -17.82 -6.14
CA VAL A 109 -0.97 -18.88 -5.52
C VAL A 109 0.41 -18.33 -5.18
N TYR A 110 0.79 -18.42 -3.91
CA TYR A 110 2.13 -18.04 -3.46
C TYR A 110 3.06 -19.27 -3.47
N LYS A 111 4.18 -19.16 -4.19
CA LYS A 111 5.26 -20.15 -4.20
C LYS A 111 6.40 -19.67 -3.32
N LYS A 112 6.86 -20.50 -2.40
CA LYS A 112 8.01 -20.23 -1.55
C LYS A 112 8.98 -21.41 -1.58
N GLN A 113 10.23 -21.12 -1.87
CA GLN A 113 11.29 -22.11 -1.81
C GLN A 113 11.84 -22.18 -0.38
N LYS A 114 12.01 -23.38 0.14
CA LYS A 114 12.73 -23.63 1.40
C LYS A 114 13.84 -24.65 1.16
N LYS A 115 14.97 -24.46 1.81
CA LYS A 115 16.01 -25.48 1.90
C LYS A 115 15.68 -26.39 3.09
N ILE A 116 15.59 -27.69 2.86
CA ILE A 116 15.41 -28.73 3.88
C ILE A 116 16.47 -29.78 3.60
N PHE A 117 17.30 -30.07 4.59
CA PHE A 117 18.45 -30.99 4.46
C PHE A 117 19.34 -30.72 3.22
N GLY A 118 19.63 -29.42 2.95
CA GLY A 118 20.44 -29.01 1.80
C GLY A 118 19.72 -28.94 0.45
N HIS A 119 18.58 -29.58 0.30
CA HIS A 119 17.80 -29.64 -0.93
C HIS A 119 16.79 -28.49 -1.01
N LYS A 120 16.54 -27.95 -2.23
CA LYS A 120 15.59 -26.88 -2.48
C LYS A 120 14.20 -27.47 -2.75
N PHE A 121 13.22 -27.16 -1.89
CA PHE A 121 11.82 -27.55 -2.06
C PHE A 121 10.95 -26.33 -2.36
N ILE A 122 10.03 -26.48 -3.32
CA ILE A 122 9.05 -25.46 -3.65
C ILE A 122 7.72 -25.79 -2.97
N PHE A 123 7.33 -24.95 -2.04
CA PHE A 123 6.03 -25.02 -1.38
C PHE A 123 5.07 -24.06 -2.04
N THR A 124 3.84 -24.53 -2.29
CA THR A 124 2.75 -23.70 -2.78
C THR A 124 1.70 -23.49 -1.69
N ARG A 125 1.08 -22.31 -1.67
CA ARG A 125 -0.10 -22.05 -0.85
C ARG A 125 -1.27 -21.69 -1.78
N PRO A 126 -2.32 -22.51 -1.83
CA PRO A 126 -2.53 -23.81 -1.17
C PRO A 126 -1.62 -24.92 -1.69
N PHE A 127 -1.72 -26.10 -1.07
CA PHE A 127 -1.09 -27.32 -1.61
C PHE A 127 -1.58 -27.59 -3.03
N LYS A 128 -0.72 -28.13 -3.89
CA LYS A 128 -0.97 -28.30 -5.32
C LYS A 128 -2.28 -29.05 -5.64
N PHE A 129 -2.68 -30.03 -4.83
CA PHE A 129 -3.89 -30.81 -5.07
C PHE A 129 -5.20 -30.02 -4.90
N PHE A 130 -5.20 -28.86 -4.22
CA PHE A 130 -6.38 -27.97 -4.13
C PHE A 130 -6.50 -27.02 -5.31
N ILE A 131 -5.45 -26.82 -6.09
CA ILE A 131 -5.44 -25.87 -7.23
C ILE A 131 -6.53 -26.17 -8.26
N PRO A 132 -6.80 -27.45 -8.63
CA PRO A 132 -7.87 -27.77 -9.57
C PRO A 132 -9.29 -27.37 -9.13
N LEU A 133 -9.49 -27.06 -7.85
CA LEU A 133 -10.79 -26.55 -7.33
C LEU A 133 -11.05 -25.08 -7.70
N PHE A 134 -10.08 -24.40 -8.30
CA PHE A 134 -10.21 -23.03 -8.74
C PHE A 134 -10.38 -22.94 -10.26
N THR A 135 -11.19 -21.99 -10.70
CA THR A 135 -11.44 -21.71 -12.12
C THR A 135 -10.17 -21.22 -12.82
N ASP A 136 -9.39 -20.38 -12.14
CA ASP A 136 -8.10 -19.91 -12.62
C ASP A 136 -7.18 -19.52 -11.46
N CYS A 137 -5.88 -19.64 -11.71
CA CYS A 137 -4.83 -19.33 -10.73
C CYS A 137 -3.69 -18.56 -11.39
N GLN A 138 -3.23 -17.51 -10.72
CA GLN A 138 -1.96 -16.86 -11.05
C GLN A 138 -0.92 -17.18 -9.98
N TYR A 139 0.35 -17.24 -10.37
CA TYR A 139 1.42 -17.72 -9.49
C TYR A 139 2.41 -16.61 -9.21
N PHE A 140 2.57 -16.28 -7.93
CA PHE A 140 3.65 -15.43 -7.43
C PHE A 140 4.74 -16.28 -6.79
N SER A 141 5.98 -16.08 -7.21
CA SER A 141 7.14 -16.78 -6.65
C SER A 141 8.07 -15.79 -5.95
N SER A 142 8.16 -15.88 -4.62
CA SER A 142 9.07 -15.04 -3.83
C SER A 142 10.56 -15.37 -4.04
N ASN A 143 10.87 -16.46 -4.72
CA ASN A 143 12.25 -16.92 -4.94
C ASN A 143 12.75 -16.74 -6.36
N ASN A 144 11.89 -16.30 -7.25
CA ASN A 144 12.26 -15.81 -8.56
C ASN A 144 11.72 -14.39 -8.68
N PRO A 145 12.49 -13.39 -8.28
CA PRO A 145 12.05 -12.00 -8.22
C PRO A 145 11.98 -11.33 -9.59
N ASP A 146 12.02 -12.07 -10.68
CA ASP A 146 11.84 -11.52 -12.01
C ASP A 146 10.48 -10.82 -12.13
N ALA A 147 10.51 -9.50 -12.10
CA ALA A 147 9.32 -8.65 -12.19
C ALA A 147 8.58 -8.79 -13.53
N SER A 148 9.22 -9.32 -14.58
CA SER A 148 8.55 -9.61 -15.86
C SER A 148 7.47 -10.69 -15.70
N ILE A 149 7.70 -11.65 -14.80
CA ILE A 149 6.81 -12.79 -14.54
C ILE A 149 5.97 -12.56 -13.27
N ASN A 150 6.57 -11.97 -12.24
CA ASN A 150 6.00 -11.87 -10.89
C ASN A 150 5.44 -10.48 -10.53
N HIS A 151 5.22 -9.61 -11.51
CA HIS A 151 4.68 -8.27 -11.26
C HIS A 151 3.21 -8.36 -10.82
N PHE A 152 2.90 -7.99 -9.57
CA PHE A 152 1.57 -8.13 -8.98
C PHE A 152 0.43 -7.50 -9.78
N PRO A 153 0.53 -6.26 -10.27
CA PRO A 153 -0.52 -5.68 -11.11
C PRO A 153 -0.81 -6.50 -12.36
N THR A 154 0.23 -7.09 -12.97
CA THR A 154 0.06 -7.97 -14.15
C THR A 154 -0.60 -9.30 -13.76
N LEU A 155 -0.23 -9.89 -12.62
CA LEU A 155 -0.87 -11.12 -12.13
C LEU A 155 -2.36 -10.89 -11.86
N TYR A 156 -2.72 -9.74 -11.27
CA TYR A 156 -4.13 -9.39 -11.05
C TYR A 156 -4.90 -9.21 -12.35
N SER A 157 -4.31 -8.57 -13.36
CA SER A 157 -4.96 -8.41 -14.65
C SER A 157 -5.19 -9.73 -15.35
N ASN A 158 -4.28 -10.69 -15.20
CA ASN A 158 -4.40 -12.01 -15.81
C ASN A 158 -5.41 -12.90 -15.08
N LEU A 159 -5.58 -12.73 -13.77
CA LEU A 159 -6.38 -13.60 -12.92
C LEU A 159 -7.85 -13.67 -13.34
N LEU A 160 -8.44 -12.58 -13.83
CA LEU A 160 -9.85 -12.47 -14.12
C LEU A 160 -10.20 -12.53 -15.62
N LYS A 161 -9.25 -12.93 -16.47
CA LYS A 161 -9.48 -13.03 -17.93
C LYS A 161 -10.66 -13.96 -18.29
N LYS A 162 -10.86 -15.04 -17.54
CA LYS A 162 -11.96 -16.01 -17.79
C LYS A 162 -13.36 -15.45 -17.52
N VAL A 163 -13.50 -14.30 -16.93
CA VAL A 163 -14.76 -13.60 -16.72
C VAL A 163 -14.81 -12.24 -17.43
N ASP A 164 -13.93 -12.07 -18.43
CA ASP A 164 -13.83 -10.88 -19.29
C ASP A 164 -13.70 -9.56 -18.50
N VAL A 165 -13.05 -9.59 -17.35
CA VAL A 165 -12.65 -8.38 -16.64
C VAL A 165 -11.35 -7.88 -17.28
N SER A 166 -11.49 -6.86 -18.11
CA SER A 166 -10.34 -6.23 -18.76
C SER A 166 -9.70 -5.19 -17.86
N PHE A 167 -8.40 -5.06 -17.98
CA PHE A 167 -7.64 -4.00 -17.34
C PHE A 167 -7.09 -3.08 -18.42
N SER A 168 -7.18 -1.77 -18.21
CA SER A 168 -6.44 -0.84 -19.04
C SER A 168 -4.94 -1.07 -18.85
N ASN A 169 -4.13 -0.86 -19.88
CA ASN A 169 -2.67 -0.98 -19.80
C ASN A 169 -2.03 -0.04 -18.78
N LYS A 170 -2.78 0.94 -18.28
CA LYS A 170 -2.37 1.84 -17.20
C LYS A 170 -2.95 1.31 -15.89
N HIS A 171 -2.13 0.64 -15.10
CA HIS A 171 -2.49 0.22 -13.74
C HIS A 171 -2.63 1.45 -12.84
N LYS A 172 -3.80 2.05 -12.84
CA LYS A 172 -4.15 3.13 -11.92
C LYS A 172 -4.80 2.51 -10.70
N TYR A 173 -4.20 2.68 -9.54
CA TYR A 173 -4.83 2.33 -8.29
C TYR A 173 -5.97 3.30 -8.02
N TYR A 174 -7.04 2.77 -7.44
CA TYR A 174 -8.19 3.58 -7.09
C TYR A 174 -8.04 4.08 -5.66
N PHE A 175 -8.13 5.40 -5.48
CA PHE A 175 -8.25 6.05 -4.18
C PHE A 175 -9.62 6.73 -4.12
N PRO A 176 -10.39 6.54 -3.03
CA PRO A 176 -11.68 7.22 -2.90
C PRO A 176 -11.45 8.72 -2.76
N GLU A 177 -12.18 9.49 -3.56
CA GLU A 177 -12.20 10.94 -3.41
C GLU A 177 -12.90 11.30 -2.10
N ASN A 178 -12.31 12.23 -1.36
CA ASN A 178 -12.91 12.86 -0.20
C ASN A 178 -13.00 14.37 -0.46
N PRO A 179 -14.19 14.91 -0.80
CA PRO A 179 -14.37 16.32 -1.11
C PRO A 179 -13.92 17.25 0.03
N GLU A 180 -14.16 16.86 1.30
CA GLU A 180 -13.76 17.68 2.45
C GLU A 180 -12.23 17.82 2.52
N ILE A 181 -11.50 16.73 2.26
CA ILE A 181 -10.02 16.75 2.22
C ILE A 181 -9.52 17.54 1.03
N THR A 182 -10.19 17.42 -0.12
CA THR A 182 -9.82 18.17 -1.33
C THR A 182 -9.99 19.66 -1.11
N ASN A 183 -11.13 20.09 -0.57
CA ASN A 183 -11.40 21.50 -0.25
C ASN A 183 -10.44 22.02 0.83
N PHE A 184 -10.23 21.25 1.90
CA PHE A 184 -9.26 21.59 2.93
C PHE A 184 -7.87 21.80 2.36
N PHE A 185 -7.42 20.92 1.45
CA PHE A 185 -6.11 21.02 0.84
C PHE A 185 -5.97 22.28 0.00
N SER A 186 -6.97 22.62 -0.85
CA SER A 186 -6.96 23.82 -1.68
C SER A 186 -7.07 25.11 -0.86
N ASP A 187 -7.89 25.14 0.19
CA ASP A 187 -8.15 26.34 0.96
C ASP A 187 -7.01 26.74 1.91
N TYR A 188 -6.32 25.76 2.44
CA TYR A 188 -5.30 25.96 3.47
C TYR A 188 -3.89 25.67 2.97
N PHE A 189 -3.68 24.55 2.29
CA PHE A 189 -2.34 24.07 1.96
C PHE A 189 -1.76 24.74 0.72
N ASP A 190 -2.54 24.97 -0.29
CA ASP A 190 -2.07 25.70 -1.49
C ASP A 190 -1.65 27.14 -1.14
N LYS A 191 -2.20 27.72 -0.07
CA LYS A 191 -1.78 29.03 0.45
C LYS A 191 -0.51 28.98 1.29
N PHE A 192 -0.24 27.87 1.99
CA PHE A 192 0.92 27.73 2.87
C PHE A 192 2.16 27.16 2.17
N ILE A 193 1.95 26.31 1.17
CA ILE A 193 3.00 25.65 0.41
C ILE A 193 2.84 26.07 -1.05
N ASN A 194 2.82 27.38 -1.31
CA ASN A 194 2.95 27.93 -2.67
C ASN A 194 4.24 27.48 -3.36
N ASP A 195 5.16 26.88 -2.58
CA ASP A 195 6.44 26.39 -3.05
C ASP A 195 6.43 24.88 -3.27
N LYS A 196 7.28 24.47 -4.18
CA LYS A 196 7.61 23.06 -4.41
C LYS A 196 8.11 22.42 -3.12
N TYR A 197 7.64 21.22 -2.79
CA TYR A 197 8.10 20.51 -1.60
C TYR A 197 8.48 19.07 -1.89
N LEU A 198 9.36 18.52 -1.05
CA LEU A 198 9.68 17.11 -0.98
C LEU A 198 8.93 16.49 0.20
N LEU A 199 8.43 15.27 0.01
CA LEU A 199 7.83 14.49 1.09
C LEU A 199 8.72 13.33 1.47
N ILE A 200 9.07 13.22 2.75
CA ILE A 200 9.83 12.11 3.33
C ILE A 200 8.91 11.34 4.26
N HIS A 201 8.57 10.11 3.87
CA HIS A 201 7.76 9.22 4.71
C HIS A 201 8.67 8.33 5.54
N LEU A 202 8.55 8.48 6.86
CA LEU A 202 9.38 7.83 7.87
C LEU A 202 8.66 6.62 8.47
N ASP A 203 9.32 5.47 8.46
CA ASP A 203 8.80 4.22 9.04
C ASP A 203 9.92 3.45 9.77
N GLU A 204 9.59 2.29 10.33
CA GLU A 204 10.54 1.42 11.04
C GLU A 204 11.76 1.01 10.21
N LYS A 205 11.66 0.98 8.90
CA LYS A 205 12.75 0.54 8.01
C LYS A 205 13.88 1.55 7.90
N TRP A 206 13.66 2.79 8.36
CA TRP A 206 14.73 3.77 8.49
C TRP A 206 15.74 3.38 9.58
N LEU A 207 15.31 2.61 10.60
CA LEU A 207 16.19 2.12 11.67
C LEU A 207 17.29 1.19 11.16
N ASP A 208 17.13 0.60 9.98
CA ASP A 208 18.18 -0.20 9.34
C ASP A 208 19.33 0.64 8.74
N ILE A 209 19.20 1.97 8.73
CA ILE A 209 20.24 2.87 8.22
C ILE A 209 21.14 3.28 9.39
N PRO A 210 22.46 3.09 9.27
CA PRO A 210 23.40 3.50 10.31
C PRO A 210 23.21 4.98 10.70
N GLU A 211 23.35 5.27 11.99
CA GLU A 211 23.34 6.62 12.58
C GLU A 211 22.03 7.43 12.38
N VAL A 212 20.93 6.79 11.93
CA VAL A 212 19.66 7.49 11.71
C VAL A 212 19.18 8.25 12.96
N ASN A 213 19.32 7.68 14.15
CA ASN A 213 18.91 8.29 15.40
C ASN A 213 19.74 9.56 15.75
N ILE A 214 20.95 9.67 15.23
CA ILE A 214 21.90 10.75 15.54
C ILE A 214 21.93 11.82 14.46
N LYS A 215 22.01 11.40 13.19
CA LYS A 215 22.31 12.31 12.07
C LYS A 215 21.08 12.72 11.24
N LEU A 216 19.93 12.06 11.38
CA LEU A 216 18.79 12.33 10.51
C LEU A 216 18.34 13.79 10.55
N THR A 217 18.30 14.40 11.72
CA THR A 217 17.89 15.81 11.90
C THR A 217 18.83 16.77 11.14
N SER A 218 20.14 16.58 11.25
CA SER A 218 21.12 17.41 10.55
C SER A 218 21.07 17.21 9.04
N GLU A 219 20.93 15.98 8.57
CA GLU A 219 20.84 15.69 7.14
C GLU A 219 19.57 16.30 6.50
N ILE A 220 18.42 16.24 7.19
CA ILE A 220 17.19 16.89 6.76
C ILE A 220 17.37 18.41 6.69
N SER A 221 18.00 19.01 7.70
CA SER A 221 18.27 20.46 7.73
C SER A 221 19.21 20.88 6.59
N ASN A 222 20.24 20.10 6.32
CA ASN A 222 21.18 20.35 5.22
C ASN A 222 20.49 20.22 3.86
N LEU A 223 19.69 19.19 3.67
CA LEU A 223 18.90 19.00 2.45
C LEU A 223 17.99 20.21 2.17
N GLN A 224 17.28 20.71 3.19
CA GLN A 224 16.43 21.87 3.06
C GLN A 224 17.21 23.14 2.65
N LYS A 225 18.35 23.40 3.32
CA LYS A 225 19.22 24.55 3.00
C LYS A 225 19.76 24.47 1.57
N ASN A 226 20.19 23.29 1.13
CA ASN A 226 20.81 23.09 -0.19
C ASN A 226 19.80 23.19 -1.35
N LEU A 227 18.55 22.78 -1.12
CA LEU A 227 17.50 22.80 -2.15
C LEU A 227 16.65 24.05 -2.12
N ASN A 228 16.54 24.71 -0.97
CA ASN A 228 15.61 25.79 -0.69
C ASN A 228 14.13 25.40 -0.96
N TYR A 229 13.80 24.12 -0.87
CA TYR A 229 12.43 23.60 -0.94
C TYR A 229 11.86 23.41 0.46
N SER A 230 10.53 23.44 0.57
CA SER A 230 9.88 22.97 1.80
C SER A 230 10.02 21.45 1.93
N LEU A 231 10.22 20.95 3.14
CA LEU A 231 10.26 19.53 3.43
C LEU A 231 9.08 19.14 4.32
N ILE A 232 8.35 18.13 3.89
CA ILE A 232 7.25 17.54 4.63
C ILE A 232 7.67 16.16 5.11
N LEU A 233 7.69 15.99 6.43
CA LEU A 233 7.99 14.73 7.08
C LEU A 233 6.69 14.10 7.56
N THR A 234 6.47 12.84 7.21
CA THR A 234 5.28 12.10 7.63
C THR A 234 5.67 10.77 8.24
N SER A 235 4.90 10.25 9.18
CA SER A 235 5.10 8.93 9.75
C SER A 235 3.77 8.25 10.05
N TYR A 236 3.73 6.94 9.86
CA TYR A 236 2.61 6.11 10.31
C TYR A 236 2.70 5.79 11.81
N ASN A 237 3.93 5.79 12.37
CA ASN A 237 4.21 5.47 13.75
C ASN A 237 5.21 6.46 14.33
N ASN A 238 4.79 7.23 15.32
CA ASN A 238 5.57 8.28 15.96
C ASN A 238 6.37 7.82 17.21
N LYS A 239 6.55 6.51 17.40
CA LYS A 239 7.19 5.95 18.61
C LYS A 239 8.71 5.76 18.49
N PHE A 240 9.31 6.13 17.36
CA PHE A 240 10.75 5.96 17.15
C PHE A 240 11.57 7.11 17.74
N ASP A 241 12.74 6.80 18.30
CA ASP A 241 13.61 7.81 18.93
C ASP A 241 14.04 8.90 17.96
N TYR A 242 14.40 8.55 16.72
CA TYR A 242 14.76 9.54 15.70
C TYR A 242 13.59 10.52 15.44
N TYR A 243 12.36 10.05 15.52
CA TYR A 243 11.18 10.87 15.30
C TYR A 243 10.95 11.87 16.42
N ASN A 244 11.21 11.46 17.67
CA ASN A 244 11.19 12.37 18.83
C ASN A 244 12.25 13.48 18.71
N ASN A 245 13.44 13.14 18.18
CA ASN A 245 14.49 14.13 17.92
C ASN A 245 14.08 15.12 16.83
N LEU A 246 13.42 14.68 15.77
CA LEU A 246 12.88 15.57 14.74
C LEU A 246 11.85 16.56 15.32
N LYS A 247 10.94 16.09 16.17
CA LYS A 247 9.90 16.94 16.80
C LYS A 247 10.48 18.05 17.69
N LYS A 248 11.62 17.83 18.31
CA LYS A 248 12.31 18.86 19.10
C LYS A 248 12.89 19.98 18.23
N ASN A 249 13.18 19.71 16.96
CA ASN A 249 13.90 20.62 16.07
C ASN A 249 13.03 21.25 14.99
N PHE A 250 11.90 20.63 14.64
CA PHE A 250 11.05 21.06 13.52
C PHE A 250 9.61 21.32 13.95
N THR A 251 8.91 22.11 13.15
CA THR A 251 7.50 22.44 13.43
C THR A 251 6.61 21.24 13.22
N THR A 252 5.88 20.86 14.24
CA THR A 252 4.89 19.75 14.16
C THR A 252 3.49 20.32 13.97
N ILE A 253 2.81 19.85 12.93
CA ILE A 253 1.40 20.13 12.66
C ILE A 253 0.62 18.84 12.96
N ASN A 254 -0.30 18.94 13.91
CA ASN A 254 -1.12 17.82 14.33
C ASN A 254 -2.53 17.95 13.74
N PHE A 255 -3.01 16.91 13.10
CA PHE A 255 -4.33 16.86 12.51
C PHE A 255 -5.31 16.16 13.47
N VAL A 256 -6.46 16.76 13.67
CA VAL A 256 -7.59 16.18 14.40
C VAL A 256 -8.75 16.03 13.42
N ASN A 257 -9.09 14.79 13.05
CA ASN A 257 -10.09 14.49 12.01
C ASN A 257 -9.78 15.22 10.68
N ASP A 258 -8.51 15.20 10.27
CA ASP A 258 -7.97 15.90 9.09
C ASP A 258 -8.15 17.44 9.11
N LYS A 259 -8.45 18.03 10.25
CA LYS A 259 -8.46 19.47 10.45
C LYS A 259 -7.22 19.91 11.22
N ILE A 260 -6.65 21.04 10.85
CA ILE A 260 -5.48 21.61 11.53
C ILE A 260 -5.95 22.42 12.74
N ASN A 261 -5.29 22.19 13.86
CA ASN A 261 -5.41 23.09 15.01
C ASN A 261 -4.28 24.11 14.91
N PHE A 262 -4.59 25.28 14.38
CA PHE A 262 -3.64 26.37 14.16
C PHE A 262 -3.41 27.16 15.47
N ASN A 263 -2.65 26.59 16.41
CA ASN A 263 -2.07 27.38 17.47
C ASN A 263 -0.62 27.68 17.11
N ASN A 264 -0.33 28.93 16.72
CA ASN A 264 1.03 29.50 16.48
C ASN A 264 1.76 28.98 15.21
N TYR A 265 1.29 29.37 14.04
CA TYR A 265 2.01 29.14 12.79
C TYR A 265 2.96 30.32 12.48
N GLU A 266 4.26 30.06 12.49
CA GLU A 266 5.27 30.99 11.99
C GLU A 266 5.58 30.70 10.51
N ASN A 267 5.30 31.65 9.65
CA ASN A 267 5.44 31.55 8.18
C ASN A 267 6.87 31.33 7.65
N HIS A 268 7.87 31.25 8.52
CA HIS A 268 9.28 31.23 8.10
C HIS A 268 9.95 29.86 8.14
N LYS A 269 9.27 28.85 8.67
CA LYS A 269 9.83 27.49 8.75
C LYS A 269 9.51 26.72 7.48
N LYS A 270 10.53 26.04 6.94
CA LYS A 270 10.43 25.25 5.69
C LYS A 270 10.44 23.74 5.92
N ILE A 271 10.46 23.26 7.17
CA ILE A 271 10.44 21.85 7.53
C ILE A 271 9.27 21.58 8.46
N PHE A 272 8.34 20.74 8.02
CA PHE A 272 7.11 20.43 8.74
C PHE A 272 6.99 18.94 9.00
N ILE A 273 6.61 18.58 10.23
CA ILE A 273 6.23 17.23 10.60
C ILE A 273 4.70 17.17 10.65
N LEU A 274 4.10 16.28 9.89
CA LEU A 274 2.65 16.10 9.85
C LEU A 274 2.26 14.83 10.60
N GLU A 275 1.47 14.98 11.67
CA GLU A 275 1.03 13.88 12.53
C GLU A 275 -0.48 13.65 12.43
N ASN A 276 -0.88 12.39 12.68
CA ASN A 276 -2.27 11.96 12.78
C ASN A 276 -3.14 12.20 11.54
N MET A 277 -2.51 12.30 10.38
CA MET A 277 -3.23 12.40 9.11
C MET A 277 -3.98 11.11 8.78
N SER A 278 -5.14 11.25 8.15
CA SER A 278 -5.76 10.12 7.47
C SER A 278 -4.93 9.67 6.27
N LEU A 279 -5.19 8.46 5.80
CA LEU A 279 -4.53 7.96 4.58
C LEU A 279 -4.95 8.74 3.33
N SER A 280 -6.17 9.27 3.30
CA SER A 280 -6.66 10.11 2.21
C SER A 280 -5.95 11.46 2.16
N LEU A 281 -5.67 12.06 3.33
CA LEU A 281 -4.91 13.31 3.40
C LEU A 281 -3.43 13.07 3.02
N LEU A 282 -2.82 11.98 3.49
CA LEU A 282 -1.47 11.59 3.08
C LEU A 282 -1.38 11.38 1.56
N GLU A 283 -2.41 10.79 0.93
CA GLU A 283 -2.48 10.65 -0.52
C GLU A 283 -2.40 12.01 -1.23
N LYS A 284 -3.14 13.02 -0.76
CA LYS A 284 -3.09 14.37 -1.34
C LYS A 284 -1.70 15.00 -1.22
N PHE A 285 -1.06 14.86 -0.05
CA PHE A 285 0.33 15.34 0.13
C PHE A 285 1.32 14.64 -0.81
N ILE A 286 1.22 13.33 -0.96
CA ILE A 286 2.08 12.60 -1.89
C ILE A 286 1.83 13.02 -3.33
N SER A 287 0.57 13.16 -3.73
CA SER A 287 0.20 13.48 -5.12
C SER A 287 0.67 14.87 -5.57
N LYS A 288 0.85 15.80 -4.64
CA LYS A 288 1.31 17.17 -4.90
C LYS A 288 2.81 17.36 -4.68
N SER A 289 3.51 16.40 -4.09
CA SER A 289 4.96 16.49 -3.89
C SER A 289 5.73 16.38 -5.20
N ILE A 290 6.85 17.10 -5.32
CA ILE A 290 7.77 16.94 -6.45
C ILE A 290 8.41 15.55 -6.40
N LEU A 291 8.78 15.13 -5.20
CA LEU A 291 9.51 13.92 -4.93
C LEU A 291 9.00 13.33 -3.61
N THR A 292 8.63 12.07 -3.63
CA THR A 292 8.31 11.32 -2.41
C THR A 292 9.41 10.32 -2.11
N ILE A 293 9.95 10.35 -0.90
CA ILE A 293 11.05 9.52 -0.44
C ILE A 293 10.56 8.60 0.67
N SER A 294 10.84 7.30 0.59
CA SER A 294 10.60 6.37 1.71
C SER A 294 11.50 5.13 1.64
N CYS A 295 11.55 4.38 2.73
CA CYS A 295 12.22 3.07 2.77
C CYS A 295 11.27 1.96 2.34
N HIS A 296 10.95 1.92 1.03
CA HIS A 296 10.07 0.92 0.43
C HIS A 296 8.72 0.76 1.15
N SER A 297 8.00 1.85 1.34
CA SER A 297 6.64 1.80 1.84
C SER A 297 5.68 1.40 0.73
N GLY A 298 5.04 0.24 0.87
CA GLY A 298 4.10 -0.27 -0.13
C GLY A 298 2.94 0.67 -0.42
N TYR A 299 2.51 1.48 0.56
CA TYR A 299 1.45 2.46 0.37
C TYR A 299 1.92 3.67 -0.46
N THR A 300 3.07 4.24 -0.11
CA THR A 300 3.59 5.43 -0.81
C THR A 300 3.94 5.15 -2.27
N VAL A 301 4.54 3.98 -2.57
CA VAL A 301 4.86 3.62 -3.96
C VAL A 301 3.61 3.46 -4.82
N GLN A 302 2.51 2.94 -4.26
CA GLN A 302 1.25 2.78 -4.98
C GLN A 302 0.61 4.14 -5.29
N ILE A 303 0.64 5.07 -4.34
CA ILE A 303 0.13 6.44 -4.54
C ILE A 303 0.95 7.16 -5.60
N CYS A 304 2.28 7.12 -5.52
CA CYS A 304 3.15 7.76 -6.49
C CYS A 304 2.92 7.22 -7.91
N GLY A 305 2.77 5.91 -8.05
CA GLY A 305 2.46 5.29 -9.35
C GLY A 305 1.13 5.71 -9.92
N SER A 306 0.12 5.92 -9.08
CA SER A 306 -1.22 6.38 -9.51
C SER A 306 -1.25 7.85 -9.92
N ASN A 307 -0.47 8.68 -9.27
CA ASN A 307 -0.44 10.13 -9.47
C ASN A 307 0.74 10.60 -10.31
N PHE A 308 1.56 9.69 -10.85
CA PHE A 308 2.76 9.98 -11.63
C PHE A 308 3.81 10.82 -10.86
N THR A 309 3.75 10.78 -9.53
CA THR A 309 4.72 11.44 -8.67
C THR A 309 6.04 10.68 -8.68
N HIS A 310 7.17 11.40 -8.69
CA HIS A 310 8.48 10.76 -8.63
C HIS A 310 8.70 10.13 -7.25
N TYR A 311 8.92 8.82 -7.23
CA TYR A 311 9.17 8.04 -6.03
C TYR A 311 10.66 7.66 -5.92
N VAL A 312 11.26 7.99 -4.79
CA VAL A 312 12.60 7.58 -4.41
C VAL A 312 12.52 6.49 -3.36
N ASP A 313 12.95 5.31 -3.73
CA ASP A 313 12.92 4.11 -2.91
C ASP A 313 14.28 3.82 -2.29
N ILE A 314 14.36 3.87 -0.95
CA ILE A 314 15.58 3.57 -0.20
C ILE A 314 15.48 2.12 0.26
N ILE A 315 16.25 1.21 -0.36
CA ILE A 315 16.14 -0.23 -0.12
C ILE A 315 17.50 -0.91 0.08
N ASN A 316 17.47 -2.07 0.71
CA ASN A 316 18.64 -2.95 0.73
C ASN A 316 18.85 -3.59 -0.65
N LYS A 317 20.09 -3.69 -1.10
CA LYS A 317 20.44 -4.23 -2.43
C LYS A 317 19.88 -5.64 -2.66
N HIS A 318 19.86 -6.48 -1.64
CA HIS A 318 19.40 -7.88 -1.75
C HIS A 318 17.89 -8.06 -1.90
N VAL A 319 17.08 -6.99 -1.69
CA VAL A 319 15.62 -7.02 -1.89
C VAL A 319 15.17 -6.23 -3.12
N SER A 320 16.10 -5.73 -3.92
CA SER A 320 15.80 -4.88 -5.09
C SER A 320 14.83 -5.54 -6.06
N ASP A 321 15.13 -6.77 -6.46
CA ASP A 321 14.33 -7.50 -7.44
C ASP A 321 12.94 -7.85 -6.92
N TRP A 322 12.83 -8.10 -5.60
CA TRP A 322 11.54 -8.29 -4.96
C TRP A 322 10.71 -6.99 -4.97
N ALA A 323 11.35 -5.85 -4.73
CA ALA A 323 10.69 -4.54 -4.77
C ALA A 323 10.08 -4.26 -6.15
N ASP A 324 10.77 -4.62 -7.24
CA ASP A 324 10.29 -4.42 -8.61
C ASP A 324 8.97 -5.14 -8.91
N CYS A 325 8.69 -6.23 -8.22
CA CYS A 325 7.41 -6.94 -8.34
C CYS A 325 6.20 -6.10 -7.88
N TRP A 326 6.45 -5.06 -7.07
CA TRP A 326 5.41 -4.24 -6.43
C TRP A 326 5.27 -2.85 -7.03
N VAL A 327 6.32 -2.35 -7.71
CA VAL A 327 6.33 -1.00 -8.27
C VAL A 327 5.43 -0.93 -9.50
N PRO A 328 4.45 -0.01 -9.55
CA PRO A 328 3.64 0.17 -10.75
C PRO A 328 4.50 0.60 -11.94
N LYS A 329 4.28 0.00 -13.11
CA LYS A 329 5.09 0.27 -14.33
C LYS A 329 5.12 1.74 -14.75
N ASN A 330 4.12 2.52 -14.37
CA ASN A 330 4.02 3.94 -14.72
C ASN A 330 4.70 4.87 -13.71
N THR A 331 5.27 4.34 -12.62
CA THR A 331 5.88 5.15 -11.58
C THR A 331 7.18 5.76 -12.11
N LYS A 332 7.35 7.08 -12.00
CA LYS A 332 8.66 7.70 -12.12
C LYS A 332 9.46 7.28 -10.89
N TYR A 333 10.36 6.33 -11.06
CA TYR A 333 10.99 5.57 -9.99
C TYR A 333 12.50 5.73 -9.99
N SER A 334 13.05 6.07 -8.83
CA SER A 334 14.49 6.09 -8.58
C SER A 334 14.82 5.25 -7.36
N ARG A 335 15.95 4.58 -7.38
CA ARG A 335 16.39 3.70 -6.30
C ARG A 335 17.68 4.21 -5.67
N ILE A 336 17.70 4.21 -4.35
CA ILE A 336 18.91 4.46 -3.56
C ILE A 336 19.13 3.24 -2.67
N TYR A 337 20.31 2.65 -2.71
CA TYR A 337 20.64 1.56 -1.80
C TYR A 337 21.01 2.10 -0.43
N LYS A 338 20.54 1.41 0.63
CA LYS A 338 20.89 1.73 2.01
C LYS A 338 22.40 1.66 2.20
N THR A 339 22.95 2.78 2.60
CA THR A 339 24.36 3.00 2.94
C THR A 339 24.41 3.93 4.15
N ASP A 340 25.50 4.70 4.34
CA ASP A 340 25.52 5.78 5.33
C ASP A 340 24.51 6.89 4.98
N LEU A 341 24.00 7.53 6.01
CA LEU A 341 22.92 8.50 5.87
C LEU A 341 23.31 9.73 5.02
N PRO A 342 24.51 10.34 5.18
CA PRO A 342 24.94 11.47 4.37
C PRO A 342 24.94 11.15 2.87
N LYS A 343 25.39 9.96 2.48
CA LYS A 343 25.42 9.53 1.09
C LYS A 343 24.02 9.35 0.51
N ILE A 344 23.09 8.82 1.30
CA ILE A 344 21.67 8.72 0.92
C ILE A 344 21.11 10.12 0.64
N PHE A 345 21.33 11.08 1.54
CA PHE A 345 20.81 12.44 1.40
C PHE A 345 21.46 13.20 0.23
N LYS A 346 22.74 13.01 -0.02
CA LYS A 346 23.41 13.55 -1.22
C LYS A 346 22.77 13.03 -2.53
N ASN A 347 22.41 11.75 -2.58
CA ASN A 347 21.72 11.19 -3.73
C ASN A 347 20.29 11.75 -3.88
N ILE A 348 19.56 11.94 -2.77
CA ILE A 348 18.24 12.59 -2.78
C ILE A 348 18.36 14.02 -3.32
N GLU A 349 19.33 14.80 -2.84
CA GLU A 349 19.59 16.16 -3.32
C GLU A 349 19.84 16.21 -4.83
N HIS A 350 20.67 15.30 -5.33
CA HIS A 350 20.95 15.20 -6.77
C HIS A 350 19.68 14.86 -7.60
N LEU A 351 18.83 13.97 -7.11
CA LEU A 351 17.57 13.63 -7.77
C LEU A 351 16.55 14.78 -7.74
N ALA A 352 16.54 15.57 -6.66
CA ALA A 352 15.62 16.70 -6.51
C ALA A 352 15.99 17.92 -7.39
N LYS A 353 17.26 18.02 -7.82
CA LYS A 353 17.77 19.08 -8.71
C LYS A 353 17.58 18.77 -10.21
N LYS A 354 17.21 17.54 -10.56
CA LYS A 354 16.89 17.10 -11.93
C LYS A 354 15.42 17.35 -12.28
#